data_9515359f8ea30d53d0c0e7c1c39a7324
#
_entry.id   9515359f8ea30d53d0c0e7c1c39a7324
#
_cell.length_a   1.000
_cell.length_b   1.000
_cell.length_c   1.000
_cell.angle_alpha   90.00
_cell.angle_beta   90.00
_cell.angle_gamma   90.00
#
_symmetry.space_group_name_H-M   'P 1'
#
loop_
_entity.id
_entity.type
_entity.pdbx_description
1 polymer ?
#
loop_
_entity_poly.entity_id
_entity_poly.type
_entity_poly.pdbx_seq_one_letter_code
_entity_poly.pdbx_strand_id
1 'polypeptide(L)'
;MQPSSLIVSAGSALLCASLPGAASAHHSFAAVFEMNKVTEIEGRVTEVHWVNPHITIDVAASNGESWVVEAGPVNLLTRMGIEKNMIASGSTIKVRGNPGRRDAHLLWVSNILLADGTELLAAPGAQAYWGNKTVGDATNFFVAGDLKLPDGSARSFFRVWSPLISAFPRPRGPAKLTAEGQRAQARYETGKQVVGDCEVPGMPYAMMSPYPMEIVDKGSELAIRGEAYDLTRTVYLEAPAGSRPAALQGTSVGRFSGDELVIETSGIDYHSYGDLGPAESKESHVVERFKLSADGTKLDYEITITDPVMLAEPWVWGGSFVYREGADLKPWSCGNDRG
;
A
#
# COMPACT_ATOMS: atom_id res chain seq x y z
N MET A 1 33.80 12.54 -78.91
CA MET A 1 32.47 12.30 -78.37
C MET A 1 32.64 11.31 -77.25
N GLN A 2 32.65 11.76 -75.98
CA GLN A 2 32.73 10.91 -74.82
C GLN A 2 31.33 10.81 -74.22
N PRO A 3 30.87 9.66 -73.77
CA PRO A 3 29.64 9.55 -72.98
C PRO A 3 29.89 9.76 -71.48
N SER A 4 29.09 10.60 -70.86
CA SER A 4 29.11 10.93 -69.43
C SER A 4 28.52 9.80 -68.62
N SER A 5 29.27 9.34 -67.62
CA SER A 5 28.81 8.33 -66.65
C SER A 5 28.04 9.02 -65.52
N LEU A 6 26.78 8.66 -65.36
CA LEU A 6 25.97 9.01 -64.16
C LEU A 6 26.27 8.05 -63.02
N ILE A 7 26.81 8.58 -61.93
CA ILE A 7 26.98 7.85 -60.67
C ILE A 7 25.68 8.03 -59.85
N VAL A 8 24.96 6.97 -59.68
CA VAL A 8 23.81 6.90 -58.77
C VAL A 8 24.32 6.47 -57.38
N SER A 9 24.34 7.42 -56.44
CA SER A 9 24.61 7.13 -55.03
C SER A 9 23.37 6.55 -54.35
N ALA A 10 23.42 5.28 -54.02
CA ALA A 10 22.42 4.63 -53.17
C ALA A 10 22.65 5.01 -51.68
N GLY A 11 21.80 5.90 -51.17
CA GLY A 11 21.78 6.23 -49.74
C GLY A 11 21.09 5.11 -48.95
N SER A 12 21.84 4.36 -48.15
CA SER A 12 21.29 3.41 -47.19
C SER A 12 20.68 4.17 -46.00
N ALA A 13 19.37 4.22 -45.97
CA ALA A 13 18.63 4.68 -44.78
C ALA A 13 18.67 3.58 -43.73
N LEU A 14 19.47 3.77 -42.68
CA LEU A 14 19.39 2.95 -41.45
C LEU A 14 18.07 3.26 -40.72
N LEU A 15 17.09 2.38 -40.84
CA LEU A 15 15.91 2.39 -39.98
C LEU A 15 16.36 1.91 -38.58
N CYS A 16 16.59 2.85 -37.66
CA CYS A 16 16.66 2.54 -36.24
C CYS A 16 15.24 2.14 -35.77
N ALA A 17 14.97 0.84 -35.74
CA ALA A 17 13.81 0.32 -35.07
C ALA A 17 14.02 0.52 -33.55
N SER A 18 13.46 1.61 -33.01
CA SER A 18 13.30 1.79 -31.57
C SER A 18 12.26 0.76 -31.09
N LEU A 19 12.74 -0.34 -30.53
CA LEU A 19 11.91 -1.24 -29.74
C LEU A 19 11.35 -0.41 -28.57
N PRO A 20 10.02 -0.34 -28.38
CA PRO A 20 9.48 0.21 -27.15
C PRO A 20 9.90 -0.74 -26.03
N GLY A 21 10.91 -0.33 -25.26
CA GLY A 21 11.19 -0.96 -23.98
C GLY A 21 9.92 -0.85 -23.15
N ALA A 22 9.33 -1.98 -22.76
CA ALA A 22 8.26 -2.02 -21.78
C ALA A 22 8.81 -1.38 -20.50
N ALA A 23 8.49 -0.10 -20.29
CA ALA A 23 8.73 0.57 -19.03
C ALA A 23 7.76 -0.05 -18.01
N SER A 24 8.23 -1.08 -17.32
CA SER A 24 7.53 -1.66 -16.15
C SER A 24 7.68 -0.65 -15.01
N ALA A 25 6.74 0.29 -14.94
CA ALA A 25 6.68 1.28 -13.87
C ALA A 25 5.97 0.65 -12.66
N HIS A 26 6.66 -0.24 -11.95
CA HIS A 26 6.20 -0.75 -10.67
C HIS A 26 6.92 0.00 -9.55
N HIS A 27 6.27 1.01 -8.96
CA HIS A 27 6.66 1.62 -7.70
C HIS A 27 6.19 0.75 -6.53
N SER A 28 6.69 -0.46 -6.49
CA SER A 28 6.60 -1.37 -5.37
C SER A 28 7.87 -1.20 -4.52
N PHE A 29 7.92 -1.80 -3.34
CA PHE A 29 9.19 -2.01 -2.62
C PHE A 29 10.34 -2.38 -3.57
N ALA A 30 10.04 -3.12 -4.63
CA ALA A 30 10.98 -3.47 -5.69
C ALA A 30 11.51 -2.27 -6.50
N ALA A 31 10.92 -1.09 -6.45
CA ALA A 31 11.48 0.12 -7.07
C ALA A 31 12.49 0.83 -6.16
N VAL A 32 12.32 0.72 -4.85
CA VAL A 32 13.19 1.32 -3.84
C VAL A 32 14.26 0.34 -3.41
N PHE A 33 13.92 -0.94 -3.24
CA PHE A 33 14.79 -1.98 -2.72
C PHE A 33 15.09 -3.08 -3.75
N GLU A 34 16.25 -3.69 -3.62
CA GLU A 34 16.69 -4.83 -4.44
C GLU A 34 16.14 -6.15 -3.88
N MET A 35 14.86 -6.47 -4.18
CA MET A 35 14.14 -7.59 -3.57
C MET A 35 14.78 -8.98 -3.78
N ASN A 36 15.68 -9.12 -4.73
CA ASN A 36 16.42 -10.34 -5.03
C ASN A 36 17.83 -10.37 -4.40
N LYS A 37 18.21 -9.31 -3.68
CA LYS A 37 19.46 -9.24 -2.93
C LYS A 37 19.16 -9.18 -1.44
N VAL A 38 20.06 -9.75 -0.66
CA VAL A 38 20.05 -9.70 0.79
C VAL A 38 21.39 -9.19 1.28
N THR A 39 21.34 -8.25 2.21
CA THR A 39 22.52 -7.68 2.88
C THR A 39 22.37 -7.89 4.39
N GLU A 40 23.48 -8.16 5.05
CA GLU A 40 23.58 -8.22 6.49
C GLU A 40 24.57 -7.15 6.98
N ILE A 41 24.17 -6.43 8.02
CA ILE A 41 25.04 -5.49 8.72
C ILE A 41 25.00 -5.77 10.22
N GLU A 42 26.09 -5.49 10.90
CA GLU A 42 26.19 -5.51 12.35
C GLU A 42 26.68 -4.15 12.83
N GLY A 43 26.01 -3.58 13.82
CA GLY A 43 26.35 -2.26 14.29
C GLY A 43 25.61 -1.87 15.54
N ARG A 44 25.89 -0.64 15.99
CA ARG A 44 25.27 -0.02 17.15
C ARG A 44 24.11 0.86 16.71
N VAL A 45 22.94 0.66 17.31
CA VAL A 45 21.79 1.54 17.14
C VAL A 45 22.14 2.93 17.69
N THR A 46 22.03 3.94 16.86
CA THR A 46 22.23 5.35 17.27
C THR A 46 20.90 6.02 17.58
N GLU A 47 19.87 5.76 16.76
CA GLU A 47 18.55 6.32 16.95
C GLU A 47 17.46 5.36 16.47
N VAL A 48 16.24 5.46 17.04
CA VAL A 48 15.06 4.68 16.66
C VAL A 48 13.88 5.63 16.53
N HIS A 49 13.40 5.82 15.30
CA HIS A 49 12.21 6.58 14.97
C HIS A 49 11.01 5.62 14.89
N TRP A 50 10.30 5.50 16.01
CA TRP A 50 9.18 4.56 16.15
C TRP A 50 7.86 5.27 15.84
N VAL A 51 7.65 5.57 14.55
CA VAL A 51 6.48 6.31 14.03
C VAL A 51 5.98 5.71 12.74
N ASN A 52 4.70 5.95 12.39
CA ASN A 52 4.18 5.63 11.07
C ASN A 52 4.56 6.75 10.07
N PRO A 53 4.62 6.46 8.76
CA PRO A 53 4.22 5.20 8.10
C PRO A 53 5.28 4.10 8.17
N HIS A 54 6.55 4.40 8.41
CA HIS A 54 7.63 3.41 8.50
C HIS A 54 8.54 3.70 9.70
N ILE A 55 8.81 2.65 10.47
CA ILE A 55 9.83 2.72 11.52
C ILE A 55 11.19 2.78 10.86
N THR A 56 12.08 3.64 11.36
CA THR A 56 13.48 3.65 10.93
C THR A 56 14.42 3.54 12.12
N ILE A 57 15.53 2.83 11.89
CA ILE A 57 16.58 2.59 12.87
C ILE A 57 17.89 3.03 12.25
N ASP A 58 18.55 4.00 12.85
CA ASP A 58 19.87 4.44 12.44
C ASP A 58 20.92 3.57 13.10
N VAL A 59 21.82 3.00 12.30
CA VAL A 59 22.83 2.04 12.74
C VAL A 59 24.21 2.49 12.31
N ALA A 60 25.12 2.69 13.27
CA ALA A 60 26.54 2.84 13.02
C ALA A 60 27.15 1.42 12.89
N ALA A 61 27.44 1.02 11.66
CA ALA A 61 27.99 -0.30 11.38
C ALA A 61 29.44 -0.43 11.86
N SER A 62 29.86 -1.67 12.15
CA SER A 62 31.19 -1.99 12.68
C SER A 62 32.34 -1.61 11.73
N ASN A 63 32.06 -1.43 10.45
CA ASN A 63 33.03 -0.96 9.43
C ASN A 63 33.12 0.58 9.33
N GLY A 64 32.37 1.31 10.17
CA GLY A 64 32.34 2.77 10.20
C GLY A 64 31.31 3.44 9.31
N GLU A 65 30.51 2.67 8.56
CA GLU A 65 29.41 3.18 7.74
C GLU A 65 28.16 3.49 8.58
N SER A 66 27.37 4.47 8.16
CA SER A 66 26.07 4.77 8.74
C SER A 66 24.96 4.21 7.84
N TRP A 67 24.04 3.46 8.43
CA TRP A 67 22.95 2.81 7.74
C TRP A 67 21.60 3.29 8.27
N VAL A 68 20.64 3.40 7.37
CA VAL A 68 19.22 3.57 7.70
C VAL A 68 18.52 2.24 7.46
N VAL A 69 18.00 1.65 8.52
CA VAL A 69 17.26 0.39 8.48
C VAL A 69 15.78 0.73 8.58
N GLU A 70 15.04 0.47 7.50
CA GLU A 70 13.61 0.74 7.39
C GLU A 70 12.80 -0.53 7.64
N ALA A 71 11.76 -0.42 8.46
CA ALA A 71 10.83 -1.51 8.76
C ALA A 71 9.39 -1.09 8.41
N GLY A 72 8.47 -2.04 8.54
CA GLY A 72 7.06 -1.79 8.39
C GLY A 72 6.51 -0.79 9.43
N PRO A 73 5.25 -0.38 9.27
CA PRO A 73 4.58 0.56 10.19
C PRO A 73 4.51 0.05 11.63
N VAL A 74 4.43 0.98 12.57
CA VAL A 74 4.27 0.70 14.01
C VAL A 74 3.13 -0.28 14.28
N ASN A 75 1.97 -0.04 13.66
CA ASN A 75 0.79 -0.87 13.86
C ASN A 75 1.00 -2.32 13.43
N LEU A 76 1.77 -2.54 12.34
CA LEU A 76 2.11 -3.87 11.87
C LEU A 76 3.05 -4.57 12.86
N LEU A 77 4.17 -3.94 13.20
CA LEU A 77 5.18 -4.56 14.08
C LEU A 77 4.60 -4.85 15.46
N THR A 78 3.81 -3.92 16.02
CA THR A 78 3.15 -4.13 17.31
C THR A 78 2.17 -5.32 17.28
N ARG A 79 1.39 -5.49 16.20
CA ARG A 79 0.52 -6.67 16.05
C ARG A 79 1.30 -7.98 15.90
N MET A 80 2.52 -7.90 15.40
CA MET A 80 3.46 -9.03 15.35
C MET A 80 4.17 -9.28 16.69
N GLY A 81 3.91 -8.45 17.72
CA GLY A 81 4.51 -8.56 19.05
C GLY A 81 5.88 -7.89 19.16
N ILE A 82 6.28 -7.10 18.16
CA ILE A 82 7.52 -6.31 18.19
C ILE A 82 7.21 -4.93 18.73
N GLU A 83 7.86 -4.54 19.83
CA GLU A 83 7.62 -3.29 20.52
C GLU A 83 8.86 -2.39 20.51
N LYS A 84 8.65 -1.08 20.64
CA LYS A 84 9.71 -0.05 20.65
C LYS A 84 10.85 -0.37 21.64
N ASN A 85 10.52 -0.84 22.83
CA ASN A 85 11.46 -1.13 23.90
C ASN A 85 12.41 -2.29 23.62
N MET A 86 12.14 -3.12 22.59
CA MET A 86 13.00 -4.22 22.19
C MET A 86 14.25 -3.74 21.45
N ILE A 87 14.18 -2.57 20.81
CA ILE A 87 15.30 -2.00 20.05
C ILE A 87 15.73 -0.70 20.74
N ALA A 88 16.76 -0.78 21.57
CA ALA A 88 17.24 0.37 22.35
C ALA A 88 18.41 1.08 21.65
N SER A 89 18.39 2.43 21.68
CA SER A 89 19.58 3.21 21.29
C SER A 89 20.78 2.80 22.14
N GLY A 90 21.91 2.64 21.50
CA GLY A 90 23.16 2.17 22.13
C GLY A 90 23.33 0.66 22.14
N SER A 91 22.30 -0.15 21.83
CA SER A 91 22.42 -1.60 21.71
C SER A 91 23.13 -1.99 20.41
N THR A 92 23.79 -3.17 20.44
CA THR A 92 24.32 -3.79 19.21
C THR A 92 23.29 -4.75 18.63
N ILE A 93 23.07 -4.65 17.33
CA ILE A 93 22.16 -5.51 16.59
C ILE A 93 22.83 -6.02 15.31
N LYS A 94 22.34 -7.18 14.81
CA LYS A 94 22.56 -7.59 13.43
C LYS A 94 21.23 -7.45 12.69
N VAL A 95 21.29 -6.92 11.50
CA VAL A 95 20.11 -6.80 10.65
C VAL A 95 20.34 -7.46 9.31
N ARG A 96 19.27 -8.03 8.79
CA ARG A 96 19.24 -8.71 7.50
C ARG A 96 18.05 -8.18 6.71
N GLY A 97 18.26 -7.88 5.42
CA GLY A 97 17.19 -7.33 4.60
C GLY A 97 17.62 -7.02 3.18
N ASN A 98 16.79 -6.28 2.47
CA ASN A 98 17.00 -5.91 1.08
C ASN A 98 17.63 -4.52 0.98
N PRO A 99 18.79 -4.36 0.32
CA PRO A 99 19.44 -3.05 0.19
C PRO A 99 18.70 -2.14 -0.76
N GLY A 100 18.83 -0.83 -0.55
CA GLY A 100 18.29 0.19 -1.44
C GLY A 100 18.95 0.19 -2.81
N ARG A 101 18.19 0.51 -3.85
CA ARG A 101 18.67 0.57 -5.25
C ARG A 101 19.51 1.80 -5.54
N ARG A 102 19.16 2.93 -4.94
CA ARG A 102 19.80 4.24 -5.15
C ARG A 102 20.68 4.65 -3.99
N ASP A 103 20.31 4.24 -2.79
CA ASP A 103 21.07 4.45 -1.57
C ASP A 103 21.54 3.08 -1.06
N ALA A 104 22.84 2.82 -1.17
CA ALA A 104 23.45 1.56 -0.75
C ALA A 104 23.42 1.36 0.78
N HIS A 105 23.21 2.42 1.56
CA HIS A 105 23.14 2.40 3.02
C HIS A 105 21.69 2.43 3.56
N LEU A 106 20.71 2.30 2.68
CA LEU A 106 19.31 2.04 3.04
C LEU A 106 19.04 0.55 3.00
N LEU A 107 18.34 0.02 4.02
CA LEU A 107 18.01 -1.40 4.12
C LEU A 107 16.54 -1.59 4.51
N TRP A 108 15.76 -2.30 3.71
CA TRP A 108 14.45 -2.80 4.14
C TRP A 108 14.63 -4.08 4.94
N VAL A 109 14.32 -4.04 6.24
CA VAL A 109 14.65 -5.13 7.15
C VAL A 109 13.64 -6.28 7.08
N SER A 110 14.16 -7.51 7.13
CA SER A 110 13.36 -8.72 7.37
C SER A 110 13.59 -9.29 8.78
N ASN A 111 14.85 -9.28 9.25
CA ASN A 111 15.23 -9.88 10.51
C ASN A 111 16.17 -8.96 11.30
N ILE A 112 16.01 -8.89 12.61
CA ILE A 112 16.88 -8.16 13.52
C ILE A 112 17.28 -9.12 14.65
N LEU A 113 18.58 -9.39 14.81
CA LEU A 113 19.10 -10.16 15.94
C LEU A 113 19.54 -9.20 17.03
N LEU A 114 18.96 -9.35 18.21
CA LEU A 114 19.30 -8.58 19.40
C LEU A 114 20.50 -9.21 20.14
N ALA A 115 21.16 -8.42 20.98
CA ALA A 115 22.33 -8.85 21.74
C ALA A 115 22.06 -10.05 22.68
N ASP A 116 20.81 -10.23 23.12
CA ASP A 116 20.40 -11.36 23.98
C ASP A 116 20.08 -12.64 23.20
N GLY A 117 20.31 -12.64 21.89
CA GLY A 117 20.03 -13.75 20.97
C GLY A 117 18.57 -13.86 20.53
N THR A 118 17.71 -12.91 20.88
CA THR A 118 16.33 -12.84 20.35
C THR A 118 16.37 -12.30 18.93
N GLU A 119 15.70 -13.02 18.01
CA GLU A 119 15.55 -12.61 16.62
C GLU A 119 14.15 -12.03 16.39
N LEU A 120 14.08 -10.78 15.94
CA LEU A 120 12.84 -10.14 15.55
C LEU A 120 12.57 -10.41 14.07
N LEU A 121 11.43 -11.03 13.76
CA LEU A 121 10.95 -11.25 12.40
C LEU A 121 10.15 -10.01 11.97
N ALA A 122 10.84 -8.99 11.46
CA ALA A 122 10.32 -7.64 11.26
C ALA A 122 9.52 -7.45 9.95
N ALA A 123 9.37 -8.52 9.16
CA ALA A 123 8.56 -8.51 7.95
C ALA A 123 7.59 -9.68 7.92
N PRO A 124 6.36 -9.52 7.37
CA PRO A 124 5.43 -10.61 7.19
C PRO A 124 6.06 -11.75 6.38
N GLY A 125 5.98 -12.97 6.91
CA GLY A 125 6.55 -14.17 6.27
C GLY A 125 8.06 -14.34 6.44
N ALA A 126 8.75 -13.45 7.17
CA ALA A 126 10.14 -13.66 7.54
C ALA A 126 10.29 -14.97 8.33
N GLN A 127 11.36 -15.70 8.03
CA GLN A 127 11.70 -16.94 8.70
C GLN A 127 12.92 -16.71 9.61
N ALA A 128 13.00 -17.46 10.70
CA ALA A 128 14.17 -17.43 11.57
C ALA A 128 15.45 -17.76 10.76
N TYR A 129 16.49 -16.98 10.97
CA TYR A 129 17.76 -17.10 10.24
C TYR A 129 18.94 -17.40 11.18
N TRP A 130 19.00 -16.72 12.33
CA TRP A 130 20.13 -16.88 13.28
C TRP A 130 19.83 -17.84 14.43
N GLY A 131 18.55 -18.09 14.74
CA GLY A 131 18.21 -18.94 15.87
C GLY A 131 16.73 -19.29 15.95
N ASN A 132 16.32 -19.84 17.09
CA ASN A 132 14.95 -20.28 17.34
C ASN A 132 14.23 -19.47 18.44
N LYS A 133 14.91 -18.51 19.07
CA LYS A 133 14.29 -17.56 20.01
C LYS A 133 13.78 -16.38 19.20
N THR A 134 12.55 -16.45 18.72
CA THR A 134 11.98 -15.46 17.80
C THR A 134 10.82 -14.68 18.40
N VAL A 135 10.67 -13.43 17.95
CA VAL A 135 9.49 -12.60 18.13
C VAL A 135 9.10 -12.04 16.75
N GLY A 136 7.82 -11.91 16.48
CA GLY A 136 7.33 -11.42 15.18
C GLY A 136 6.49 -12.49 14.49
N ASP A 137 5.27 -12.71 14.98
CA ASP A 137 4.31 -13.62 14.34
C ASP A 137 3.21 -12.83 13.63
N ALA A 138 3.26 -12.83 12.30
CA ALA A 138 2.23 -12.25 11.46
C ALA A 138 1.06 -13.19 11.19
N THR A 139 1.13 -14.45 11.64
CA THR A 139 0.17 -15.49 11.27
C THR A 139 -1.25 -15.11 11.69
N ASN A 140 -1.41 -14.60 12.91
CA ASN A 140 -2.71 -14.23 13.44
C ASN A 140 -3.31 -12.96 12.83
N PHE A 141 -2.50 -12.13 12.19
CA PHE A 141 -2.96 -10.91 11.55
C PHE A 141 -3.28 -11.12 10.05
N PHE A 142 -2.51 -11.97 9.39
CA PHE A 142 -2.53 -12.11 7.94
C PHE A 142 -3.15 -13.42 7.43
N VAL A 143 -3.33 -14.42 8.27
CA VAL A 143 -3.86 -15.73 7.86
C VAL A 143 -5.31 -15.86 8.29
N ALA A 144 -6.16 -16.35 7.38
CA ALA A 144 -7.50 -16.79 7.73
C ALA A 144 -7.39 -18.05 8.60
N GLY A 145 -7.63 -17.90 9.90
CA GLY A 145 -7.96 -19.04 10.76
C GLY A 145 -9.40 -19.48 10.56
N ASP A 146 -9.91 -20.34 11.42
CA ASP A 146 -11.33 -20.67 11.44
C ASP A 146 -12.14 -19.39 11.71
N LEU A 147 -12.73 -18.86 10.63
CA LEU A 147 -13.54 -17.66 10.67
C LEU A 147 -14.94 -18.08 11.14
N LYS A 148 -15.22 -17.83 12.39
CA LYS A 148 -16.53 -18.12 12.99
C LYS A 148 -17.03 -16.90 13.75
N LEU A 149 -18.26 -16.50 13.50
CA LEU A 149 -18.90 -15.49 14.35
C LEU A 149 -19.18 -16.09 15.73
N PRO A 150 -19.10 -15.29 16.81
CA PRO A 150 -19.58 -15.71 18.12
C PRO A 150 -21.03 -16.16 18.04
N ASP A 151 -21.38 -17.18 18.82
CA ASP A 151 -22.74 -17.71 18.86
C ASP A 151 -23.76 -16.61 19.20
N GLY A 152 -24.83 -16.52 18.43
CA GLY A 152 -25.84 -15.47 18.56
C GLY A 152 -25.48 -14.12 17.90
N SER A 153 -24.33 -13.99 17.26
CA SER A 153 -23.97 -12.77 16.51
C SER A 153 -24.83 -12.64 15.26
N ALA A 154 -25.38 -11.45 15.05
CA ALA A 154 -26.09 -11.15 13.82
C ALA A 154 -25.12 -11.03 12.64
N ARG A 155 -25.53 -11.52 11.47
CA ARG A 155 -24.86 -11.23 10.20
C ARG A 155 -24.98 -9.73 9.92
N SER A 156 -23.86 -9.02 9.80
CA SER A 156 -23.87 -7.56 9.69
C SER A 156 -22.63 -7.04 8.95
N PHE A 157 -22.79 -5.94 8.18
CA PHE A 157 -21.71 -5.13 7.67
C PHE A 157 -21.01 -4.33 8.78
N PHE A 158 -21.75 -3.98 9.85
CA PHE A 158 -21.37 -3.00 10.86
C PHE A 158 -20.47 -3.63 11.93
N ARG A 159 -19.20 -3.73 11.61
CA ARG A 159 -18.14 -4.26 12.50
C ARG A 159 -16.76 -3.92 11.96
N VAL A 160 -15.75 -4.29 12.72
CA VAL A 160 -14.35 -4.26 12.25
C VAL A 160 -14.09 -5.44 11.33
N TRP A 161 -13.50 -5.14 10.19
CA TRP A 161 -13.11 -6.07 9.15
C TRP A 161 -11.58 -6.05 9.00
N SER A 162 -10.93 -7.19 9.14
CA SER A 162 -9.50 -7.35 8.94
C SER A 162 -9.20 -7.72 7.50
N PRO A 163 -8.17 -7.15 6.86
CA PRO A 163 -7.79 -7.56 5.52
C PRO A 163 -7.27 -9.01 5.53
N LEU A 164 -7.56 -9.73 4.47
CA LEU A 164 -6.93 -11.00 4.19
C LEU A 164 -5.70 -10.71 3.32
N ILE A 165 -4.49 -10.87 3.86
CA ILE A 165 -3.25 -10.48 3.15
C ILE A 165 -3.09 -11.16 1.78
N SER A 166 -3.48 -12.41 1.65
CA SER A 166 -3.48 -13.10 0.36
C SER A 166 -4.47 -12.52 -0.63
N ALA A 167 -5.42 -11.71 -0.17
CA ALA A 167 -6.52 -11.16 -0.95
C ALA A 167 -6.93 -9.75 -0.50
N PHE A 168 -5.99 -8.92 0.01
CA PHE A 168 -6.34 -7.52 0.29
C PHE A 168 -6.60 -6.76 -1.03
N PRO A 169 -7.38 -5.67 -1.00
CA PRO A 169 -7.78 -4.94 -2.20
C PRO A 169 -6.58 -4.48 -3.01
N ARG A 170 -6.51 -4.88 -4.28
CA ARG A 170 -5.46 -4.53 -5.23
C ARG A 170 -5.94 -4.62 -6.67
N PRO A 171 -5.26 -3.98 -7.63
CA PRO A 171 -5.56 -4.11 -9.04
C PRO A 171 -5.58 -5.57 -9.49
N ARG A 172 -6.59 -5.95 -10.27
CA ARG A 172 -6.68 -7.28 -10.92
C ARG A 172 -5.79 -7.41 -12.16
N GLY A 173 -5.19 -6.29 -12.58
CA GLY A 173 -4.28 -6.20 -13.71
C GLY A 173 -3.81 -4.77 -13.92
N PRO A 174 -2.90 -4.52 -14.87
CA PRO A 174 -2.41 -3.19 -15.17
C PRO A 174 -3.53 -2.29 -15.71
N ALA A 175 -3.48 -0.99 -15.37
CA ALA A 175 -4.37 0.00 -15.95
C ALA A 175 -4.11 0.15 -17.46
N LYS A 176 -5.18 0.20 -18.27
CA LYS A 176 -5.08 0.60 -19.68
C LYS A 176 -5.26 2.10 -19.77
N LEU A 177 -4.19 2.78 -20.15
CA LEU A 177 -4.12 4.23 -20.14
C LEU A 177 -4.52 4.83 -21.47
N THR A 178 -5.18 6.00 -21.45
CA THR A 178 -5.32 6.87 -22.61
C THR A 178 -3.95 7.46 -23.00
N ALA A 179 -3.88 8.19 -24.09
CA ALA A 179 -2.67 8.94 -24.46
C ALA A 179 -2.28 9.99 -23.40
N GLU A 180 -3.27 10.63 -22.73
CA GLU A 180 -3.01 11.54 -21.60
C GLU A 180 -2.51 10.78 -20.38
N GLY A 181 -3.15 9.68 -20.03
CA GLY A 181 -2.73 8.81 -18.93
C GLY A 181 -1.28 8.33 -19.10
N GLN A 182 -0.87 7.97 -20.33
CA GLN A 182 0.52 7.59 -20.62
C GLN A 182 1.49 8.78 -20.45
N ARG A 183 1.11 9.98 -20.90
CA ARG A 183 1.92 11.20 -20.68
C ARG A 183 2.04 11.53 -19.19
N ALA A 184 0.94 11.42 -18.45
CA ALA A 184 0.94 11.65 -17.01
C ALA A 184 1.82 10.63 -16.27
N GLN A 185 1.72 9.35 -16.63
CA GLN A 185 2.57 8.29 -16.08
C GLN A 185 4.06 8.52 -16.37
N ALA A 186 4.41 8.99 -17.57
CA ALA A 186 5.80 9.27 -17.93
C ALA A 186 6.38 10.47 -17.16
N ARG A 187 5.53 11.40 -16.70
CA ARG A 187 5.92 12.54 -15.85
C ARG A 187 5.93 12.19 -14.35
N TYR A 188 5.40 11.04 -13.99
CA TYR A 188 5.35 10.60 -12.59
C TYR A 188 6.77 10.38 -12.08
N GLU A 189 7.20 11.21 -11.14
CA GLU A 189 8.55 11.11 -10.58
C GLU A 189 8.67 9.86 -9.71
N THR A 190 9.46 8.92 -10.19
CA THR A 190 9.80 7.70 -9.50
C THR A 190 10.44 8.01 -8.16
N GLY A 191 9.82 7.59 -7.07
CA GLY A 191 10.37 7.71 -5.71
C GLY A 191 9.91 8.92 -4.90
N LYS A 192 9.03 9.78 -5.42
CA LYS A 192 8.18 10.55 -4.52
C LYS A 192 7.16 9.58 -3.94
N GLN A 193 7.33 9.23 -2.67
CA GLN A 193 6.27 8.54 -1.94
C GLN A 193 5.08 9.50 -1.90
N VAL A 194 4.00 9.09 -2.54
CA VAL A 194 2.74 9.84 -2.57
C VAL A 194 2.13 9.94 -1.16
N VAL A 195 2.57 9.09 -0.25
CA VAL A 195 2.04 8.93 1.11
C VAL A 195 3.15 8.95 2.18
N GLY A 196 4.26 9.64 1.93
CA GLY A 196 5.37 9.75 2.88
C GLY A 196 5.12 10.70 4.04
N ASP A 197 4.17 11.63 3.91
CA ASP A 197 4.07 12.81 4.75
C ASP A 197 2.87 12.82 5.69
N CYS A 198 2.38 11.65 6.14
CA CYS A 198 1.20 11.55 7.01
C CYS A 198 -0.10 12.13 6.42
N GLU A 199 -0.14 12.35 5.13
CA GLU A 199 -1.35 12.80 4.45
C GLU A 199 -2.33 11.63 4.29
N VAL A 200 -3.60 11.86 4.64
CA VAL A 200 -4.65 10.85 4.43
C VAL A 200 -4.83 10.63 2.93
N PRO A 201 -4.66 9.40 2.42
CA PRO A 201 -4.80 9.14 1.00
C PRO A 201 -6.23 9.40 0.52
N GLY A 202 -6.35 9.88 -0.72
CA GLY A 202 -7.63 10.04 -1.39
C GLY A 202 -8.20 8.72 -1.93
N MET A 203 -9.45 8.77 -2.42
CA MET A 203 -10.03 7.63 -3.14
C MET A 203 -9.39 7.51 -4.53
N PRO A 204 -9.25 6.30 -5.09
CA PRO A 204 -9.55 4.99 -4.51
C PRO A 204 -8.45 4.42 -3.61
N TYR A 205 -7.28 5.06 -3.54
CA TYR A 205 -6.08 4.55 -2.87
C TYR A 205 -6.31 4.32 -1.37
N ALA A 206 -7.13 5.15 -0.72
CA ALA A 206 -7.52 4.99 0.68
C ALA A 206 -8.04 3.58 1.04
N MET A 207 -8.62 2.87 0.07
CA MET A 207 -9.15 1.52 0.27
C MET A 207 -8.13 0.40 -0.01
N MET A 208 -6.93 0.73 -0.50
CA MET A 208 -5.84 -0.23 -0.74
C MET A 208 -4.93 -0.36 0.48
N SER A 209 -5.53 -0.44 1.67
CA SER A 209 -4.81 -0.52 2.92
C SER A 209 -4.77 -1.96 3.45
N PRO A 210 -3.60 -2.47 3.88
CA PRO A 210 -3.48 -3.79 4.51
C PRO A 210 -3.86 -3.77 6.00
N TYR A 211 -4.61 -2.77 6.46
CA TYR A 211 -5.02 -2.59 7.85
C TYR A 211 -6.52 -2.79 8.03
N PRO A 212 -6.99 -3.06 9.26
CA PRO A 212 -8.41 -3.16 9.56
C PRO A 212 -9.18 -1.90 9.18
N MET A 213 -10.41 -2.10 8.77
CA MET A 213 -11.42 -1.06 8.62
C MET A 213 -12.67 -1.40 9.40
N GLU A 214 -13.47 -0.40 9.70
CA GLU A 214 -14.77 -0.54 10.37
C GLU A 214 -15.84 0.15 9.53
N ILE A 215 -16.99 -0.50 9.39
CA ILE A 215 -18.20 0.13 8.85
C ILE A 215 -19.14 0.39 10.02
N VAL A 216 -19.49 1.66 10.22
CA VAL A 216 -20.34 2.12 11.33
C VAL A 216 -21.64 2.67 10.75
N ASP A 217 -22.78 2.16 11.25
CA ASP A 217 -24.09 2.71 10.96
C ASP A 217 -24.35 3.96 11.82
N LYS A 218 -24.69 5.08 11.17
CA LYS A 218 -25.06 6.34 11.82
C LYS A 218 -26.48 6.78 11.45
N GLY A 219 -27.30 5.86 10.94
CA GLY A 219 -28.69 6.11 10.54
C GLY A 219 -28.80 6.60 9.11
N SER A 220 -28.72 7.90 8.86
CA SER A 220 -28.80 8.48 7.50
C SER A 220 -27.51 8.40 6.70
N GLU A 221 -26.41 7.99 7.32
CA GLU A 221 -25.11 7.84 6.72
C GLU A 221 -24.35 6.68 7.34
N LEU A 222 -23.32 6.19 6.63
CA LEU A 222 -22.34 5.26 7.18
C LEU A 222 -21.02 6.00 7.35
N ALA A 223 -20.21 5.57 8.35
CA ALA A 223 -18.81 5.93 8.40
C ALA A 223 -17.99 4.70 8.06
N ILE A 224 -17.09 4.81 7.08
CA ILE A 224 -16.01 3.85 6.85
C ILE A 224 -14.78 4.42 7.51
N ARG A 225 -14.31 3.72 8.54
CA ARG A 225 -13.11 4.08 9.29
C ARG A 225 -12.01 3.10 8.94
N GLY A 226 -10.83 3.59 8.59
CA GLY A 226 -9.63 2.78 8.36
C GLY A 226 -8.60 3.02 9.45
N GLU A 227 -7.87 1.99 9.85
CA GLU A 227 -6.77 2.16 10.81
C GLU A 227 -5.65 3.01 10.23
N ALA A 228 -5.25 2.74 8.97
CA ALA A 228 -4.21 3.55 8.33
C ALA A 228 -4.66 5.01 8.21
N TYR A 229 -3.78 5.92 8.66
CA TYR A 229 -3.97 7.37 8.64
C TYR A 229 -5.20 7.86 9.43
N ASP A 230 -5.75 7.05 10.36
CA ASP A 230 -7.00 7.34 11.06
C ASP A 230 -8.12 7.75 10.09
N LEU A 231 -8.16 7.11 8.93
CA LEU A 231 -9.10 7.41 7.85
C LEU A 231 -10.54 7.41 8.38
N THR A 232 -11.30 8.43 8.03
CA THR A 232 -12.75 8.44 8.23
C THR A 232 -13.42 8.99 6.99
N ARG A 233 -14.26 8.18 6.33
CA ARG A 233 -15.03 8.52 5.14
C ARG A 233 -16.51 8.41 5.41
N THR A 234 -17.26 9.46 5.09
CA THR A 234 -18.74 9.47 5.17
C THR A 234 -19.33 8.93 3.88
N VAL A 235 -20.28 8.01 4.00
CA VAL A 235 -21.09 7.48 2.91
C VAL A 235 -22.56 7.84 3.18
N TYR A 236 -23.14 8.72 2.37
CA TYR A 236 -24.52 9.14 2.51
C TYR A 236 -25.45 8.05 1.98
N LEU A 237 -26.51 7.70 2.71
CA LEU A 237 -27.54 6.76 2.24
C LEU A 237 -28.60 7.45 1.36
N GLU A 238 -28.66 8.77 1.42
CA GLU A 238 -29.41 9.61 0.50
C GLU A 238 -28.47 10.67 -0.08
N ALA A 239 -28.57 10.93 -1.36
CA ALA A 239 -27.71 11.92 -2.01
C ALA A 239 -27.86 13.28 -1.32
N PRO A 240 -26.76 13.91 -0.86
CA PRO A 240 -26.82 15.20 -0.22
C PRO A 240 -27.33 16.27 -1.20
N ALA A 241 -28.10 17.20 -0.71
CA ALA A 241 -28.64 18.31 -1.52
C ALA A 241 -27.51 19.24 -2.00
N GLY A 242 -27.52 19.59 -3.28
CA GLY A 242 -26.56 20.50 -3.92
C GLY A 242 -25.20 19.86 -4.25
N SER A 243 -24.37 20.61 -4.97
CA SER A 243 -23.00 20.21 -5.28
C SER A 243 -22.10 20.38 -4.05
N ARG A 244 -21.20 19.42 -3.82
CA ARG A 244 -20.16 19.53 -2.81
C ARG A 244 -18.83 19.88 -3.45
N PRO A 245 -17.95 20.61 -2.76
CA PRO A 245 -16.59 20.82 -3.21
C PRO A 245 -15.88 19.46 -3.40
N ALA A 246 -14.99 19.40 -4.37
CA ALA A 246 -14.10 18.26 -4.52
C ALA A 246 -13.23 18.11 -3.25
N ALA A 247 -12.96 16.87 -2.87
CA ALA A 247 -12.18 16.53 -1.67
C ALA A 247 -11.36 15.27 -1.94
N LEU A 248 -10.34 15.01 -1.12
CA LEU A 248 -9.49 13.82 -1.25
C LEU A 248 -10.33 12.53 -1.35
N GLN A 249 -11.36 12.40 -0.50
CA GLN A 249 -12.24 11.23 -0.44
C GLN A 249 -13.44 11.32 -1.39
N GLY A 250 -13.63 12.46 -2.07
CA GLY A 250 -14.82 12.72 -2.87
C GLY A 250 -16.12 12.79 -2.05
N THR A 251 -17.24 12.66 -2.74
CA THR A 251 -18.58 12.51 -2.14
C THR A 251 -19.09 11.11 -2.45
N SER A 252 -19.37 10.33 -1.42
CA SER A 252 -19.81 8.94 -1.52
C SER A 252 -21.28 8.80 -1.19
N VAL A 253 -22.02 8.11 -2.06
CA VAL A 253 -23.45 7.76 -1.85
C VAL A 253 -23.57 6.25 -1.89
N GLY A 254 -24.16 5.67 -0.84
CA GLY A 254 -24.29 4.22 -0.65
C GLY A 254 -25.74 3.76 -0.72
N ARG A 255 -25.94 2.51 -1.16
CA ARG A 255 -27.24 1.83 -1.08
C ARG A 255 -27.03 0.36 -0.78
N PHE A 256 -27.94 -0.21 0.00
CA PHE A 256 -28.02 -1.64 0.22
C PHE A 256 -28.88 -2.32 -0.85
N SER A 257 -28.43 -3.48 -1.32
CA SER A 257 -29.17 -4.33 -2.24
C SER A 257 -28.98 -5.80 -1.81
N GLY A 258 -29.86 -6.29 -0.96
CA GLY A 258 -29.75 -7.63 -0.37
C GLY A 258 -28.52 -7.74 0.52
N ASP A 259 -27.59 -8.62 0.14
CA ASP A 259 -26.32 -8.85 0.82
C ASP A 259 -25.15 -8.02 0.28
N GLU A 260 -25.46 -6.97 -0.49
CA GLU A 260 -24.47 -6.10 -1.09
C GLU A 260 -24.68 -4.64 -0.64
N LEU A 261 -23.57 -3.97 -0.31
CA LEU A 261 -23.50 -2.52 -0.15
C LEU A 261 -22.77 -1.96 -1.38
N VAL A 262 -23.46 -1.11 -2.15
CA VAL A 262 -22.89 -0.45 -3.32
C VAL A 262 -22.68 1.02 -2.98
N ILE A 263 -21.46 1.53 -3.22
CA ILE A 263 -21.09 2.93 -2.97
C ILE A 263 -20.58 3.53 -4.27
N GLU A 264 -21.13 4.69 -4.62
CA GLU A 264 -20.67 5.50 -5.76
C GLU A 264 -20.01 6.77 -5.24
N THR A 265 -18.79 7.05 -5.72
CA THR A 265 -17.98 8.19 -5.28
C THR A 265 -17.56 9.02 -6.48
N SER A 266 -17.76 10.33 -6.38
CA SER A 266 -17.38 11.34 -7.37
C SER A 266 -16.84 12.60 -6.71
N GLY A 267 -16.31 13.54 -7.50
CA GLY A 267 -15.72 14.77 -6.97
C GLY A 267 -14.45 14.51 -6.16
N ILE A 268 -13.68 13.52 -6.59
CA ILE A 268 -12.39 13.18 -5.99
C ILE A 268 -11.37 14.24 -6.42
N ASP A 269 -10.64 14.81 -5.46
CA ASP A 269 -9.54 15.73 -5.69
C ASP A 269 -8.26 15.14 -5.10
N TYR A 270 -7.83 14.04 -5.69
CA TYR A 270 -6.59 13.39 -5.36
C TYR A 270 -5.75 13.21 -6.62
N HIS A 271 -4.44 13.09 -6.47
CA HIS A 271 -3.53 13.21 -7.60
C HIS A 271 -3.12 11.88 -8.23
N SER A 272 -3.44 10.75 -7.59
CA SER A 272 -2.96 9.44 -8.02
C SER A 272 -3.87 8.31 -7.53
N TYR A 273 -3.96 7.25 -8.32
CA TYR A 273 -4.63 6.01 -7.91
C TYR A 273 -3.86 5.19 -6.89
N GLY A 274 -2.66 5.57 -6.54
CA GLY A 274 -1.82 4.88 -5.56
C GLY A 274 -0.34 5.18 -5.77
N ASP A 275 0.54 4.53 -5.00
CA ASP A 275 1.99 4.70 -5.07
C ASP A 275 2.58 4.45 -6.47
N LEU A 276 1.84 3.74 -7.29
CA LEU A 276 2.28 3.26 -8.59
C LEU A 276 1.90 4.19 -9.73
N GLY A 277 1.19 5.33 -9.45
CA GLY A 277 0.52 6.07 -10.51
C GLY A 277 -0.49 5.16 -11.23
N PRO A 278 -1.09 5.54 -12.31
CA PRO A 278 -1.01 6.84 -12.95
C PRO A 278 -1.68 7.95 -12.16
N ALA A 279 -1.51 9.18 -12.64
CA ALA A 279 -2.25 10.31 -12.13
C ALA A 279 -3.76 10.10 -12.28
N GLU A 280 -4.52 10.57 -11.31
CA GLU A 280 -5.97 10.59 -11.32
C GLU A 280 -6.46 11.95 -11.81
N SER A 281 -7.56 11.98 -12.58
CA SER A 281 -8.19 13.23 -13.00
C SER A 281 -9.41 13.55 -12.13
N LYS A 282 -9.89 14.79 -12.22
CA LYS A 282 -11.11 15.23 -11.53
C LYS A 282 -12.41 14.63 -12.10
N GLU A 283 -12.32 13.93 -13.23
CA GLU A 283 -13.43 13.19 -13.83
C GLU A 283 -13.48 11.73 -13.36
N SER A 284 -12.62 11.37 -12.42
CA SER A 284 -12.62 10.05 -11.80
C SER A 284 -13.96 9.78 -11.08
N HIS A 285 -14.48 8.60 -11.34
CA HIS A 285 -15.68 8.07 -10.71
C HIS A 285 -15.41 6.64 -10.24
N VAL A 286 -15.78 6.34 -9.01
CA VAL A 286 -15.49 5.08 -8.35
C VAL A 286 -16.78 4.41 -7.92
N VAL A 287 -16.94 3.13 -8.25
CA VAL A 287 -18.03 2.28 -7.77
C VAL A 287 -17.45 1.15 -6.95
N GLU A 288 -17.83 1.07 -5.69
CA GLU A 288 -17.42 0.02 -4.76
C GLU A 288 -18.59 -0.93 -4.48
N ARG A 289 -18.29 -2.20 -4.34
CA ARG A 289 -19.22 -3.26 -3.98
C ARG A 289 -18.65 -4.07 -2.82
N PHE A 290 -19.36 -4.06 -1.72
CA PHE A 290 -19.08 -4.91 -0.58
C PHE A 290 -20.13 -6.00 -0.51
N LYS A 291 -19.73 -7.25 -0.62
CA LYS A 291 -20.64 -8.39 -0.57
C LYS A 291 -20.38 -9.24 0.67
N LEU A 292 -21.38 -9.33 1.52
CA LEU A 292 -21.31 -10.09 2.76
C LEU A 292 -21.57 -11.57 2.51
N SER A 293 -20.66 -12.46 2.95
CA SER A 293 -20.84 -13.91 2.87
C SER A 293 -22.08 -14.39 3.62
N ALA A 294 -22.61 -15.57 3.26
CA ALA A 294 -23.82 -16.10 3.87
C ALA A 294 -23.69 -16.33 5.38
N ASP A 295 -22.51 -16.70 5.85
CA ASP A 295 -22.17 -16.88 7.25
C ASP A 295 -21.75 -15.59 7.98
N GLY A 296 -21.63 -14.47 7.25
CA GLY A 296 -21.25 -13.16 7.80
C GLY A 296 -19.79 -13.03 8.25
N THR A 297 -18.93 -13.98 7.90
CA THR A 297 -17.52 -14.00 8.33
C THR A 297 -16.58 -13.34 7.33
N LYS A 298 -17.03 -13.13 6.09
CA LYS A 298 -16.24 -12.59 4.99
C LYS A 298 -16.98 -11.45 4.31
N LEU A 299 -16.23 -10.43 3.91
CA LEU A 299 -16.70 -9.30 3.13
C LEU A 299 -15.85 -9.23 1.85
N ASP A 300 -16.41 -9.68 0.73
CA ASP A 300 -15.77 -9.52 -0.58
C ASP A 300 -15.90 -8.07 -1.02
N TYR A 301 -14.84 -7.55 -1.62
CA TYR A 301 -14.73 -6.17 -2.04
C TYR A 301 -14.28 -6.07 -3.48
N GLU A 302 -15.01 -5.31 -4.26
CA GLU A 302 -14.68 -4.93 -5.61
C GLU A 302 -14.81 -3.41 -5.78
N ILE A 303 -13.85 -2.82 -6.46
CA ILE A 303 -13.86 -1.40 -6.82
C ILE A 303 -13.65 -1.28 -8.34
N THR A 304 -14.52 -0.52 -8.99
CA THR A 304 -14.41 -0.17 -10.41
C THR A 304 -14.13 1.32 -10.52
N ILE A 305 -13.03 1.67 -11.15
CA ILE A 305 -12.57 3.04 -11.37
C ILE A 305 -12.79 3.38 -12.84
N THR A 306 -13.50 4.47 -13.10
CA THR A 306 -13.71 5.04 -14.42
C THR A 306 -13.16 6.46 -14.45
N ASP A 307 -12.24 6.73 -15.37
CA ASP A 307 -11.66 8.05 -15.57
C ASP A 307 -11.39 8.23 -17.07
N PRO A 308 -12.30 8.89 -17.79
CA PRO A 308 -12.22 9.00 -19.26
C PRO A 308 -11.01 9.80 -19.73
N VAL A 309 -10.38 10.59 -18.85
CA VAL A 309 -9.17 11.36 -19.15
C VAL A 309 -7.93 10.47 -19.07
N MET A 310 -7.82 9.64 -18.03
CA MET A 310 -6.61 8.85 -17.74
C MET A 310 -6.72 7.38 -18.16
N LEU A 311 -7.91 6.78 -18.08
CA LEU A 311 -8.14 5.36 -18.32
C LEU A 311 -8.89 5.13 -19.63
N ALA A 312 -8.37 4.23 -20.48
CA ALA A 312 -9.01 3.83 -21.74
C ALA A 312 -10.19 2.88 -21.55
N GLU A 313 -10.25 2.20 -20.41
CA GLU A 313 -11.35 1.33 -19.98
C GLU A 313 -11.44 1.35 -18.45
N PRO A 314 -12.58 0.92 -17.85
CA PRO A 314 -12.69 0.79 -16.40
C PRO A 314 -11.59 -0.09 -15.81
N TRP A 315 -10.98 0.36 -14.72
CA TRP A 315 -9.95 -0.39 -14.00
C TRP A 315 -10.53 -1.01 -12.74
N VAL A 316 -10.40 -2.33 -12.62
CA VAL A 316 -11.04 -3.09 -11.54
C VAL A 316 -9.99 -3.55 -10.54
N TRP A 317 -10.25 -3.29 -9.26
CA TRP A 317 -9.52 -3.85 -8.14
C TRP A 317 -10.45 -4.77 -7.35
N GLY A 318 -9.88 -5.66 -6.57
CA GLY A 318 -10.69 -6.52 -5.73
C GLY A 318 -9.89 -7.19 -4.64
N GLY A 319 -10.61 -7.61 -3.62
CA GLY A 319 -10.03 -8.25 -2.46
C GLY A 319 -11.08 -8.76 -1.50
N SER A 320 -10.66 -9.11 -0.30
CA SER A 320 -11.57 -9.58 0.74
C SER A 320 -11.08 -9.16 2.10
N PHE A 321 -12.05 -8.91 2.96
CA PHE A 321 -11.86 -8.73 4.38
C PHE A 321 -12.52 -9.88 5.13
N VAL A 322 -12.07 -10.16 6.34
CA VAL A 322 -12.59 -11.23 7.18
C VAL A 322 -12.90 -10.70 8.58
N TYR A 323 -13.91 -11.27 9.18
CA TYR A 323 -14.15 -11.07 10.61
C TYR A 323 -13.06 -11.74 11.43
N ARG A 324 -12.58 -11.05 12.45
CA ARG A 324 -11.71 -11.63 13.49
C ARG A 324 -12.23 -11.20 14.85
N GLU A 325 -12.39 -12.14 15.75
CA GLU A 325 -12.79 -11.85 17.11
C GLU A 325 -11.74 -10.98 17.81
N GLY A 326 -12.20 -9.92 18.49
CA GLY A 326 -11.33 -8.98 19.19
C GLY A 326 -10.52 -8.03 18.28
N ALA A 327 -10.77 -8.04 16.97
CA ALA A 327 -10.15 -7.07 16.09
C ALA A 327 -10.64 -5.65 16.41
N ASP A 328 -9.72 -4.70 16.50
CA ASP A 328 -9.96 -3.29 16.74
C ASP A 328 -9.10 -2.42 15.81
N LEU A 329 -9.47 -1.16 15.68
CA LEU A 329 -8.63 -0.17 15.03
C LEU A 329 -7.70 0.45 16.06
N LYS A 330 -6.40 0.43 15.79
CA LYS A 330 -5.40 1.12 16.61
C LYS A 330 -5.19 2.53 16.07
N PRO A 331 -4.86 3.51 16.93
CA PRO A 331 -4.44 4.85 16.47
C PRO A 331 -3.25 4.75 15.51
N TRP A 332 -3.24 5.60 14.50
CA TRP A 332 -2.18 5.63 13.49
C TRP A 332 -1.05 6.60 13.86
N SER A 333 -0.67 6.83 14.96
CA SER A 333 0.40 7.73 15.41
C SER A 333 1.45 8.05 14.33
N CYS A 334 1.09 8.95 13.41
CA CYS A 334 1.97 9.39 12.33
C CYS A 334 2.91 10.50 12.82
N GLY A 335 4.18 10.47 12.40
CA GLY A 335 5.17 11.50 12.77
C GLY A 335 6.15 11.74 11.64
N ASN A 336 6.46 13.01 11.38
CA ASN A 336 7.54 13.44 10.49
C ASN A 336 8.80 13.70 11.32
N ASP A 337 9.34 12.67 11.98
CA ASP A 337 10.48 12.82 12.89
C ASP A 337 11.85 12.96 12.19
N ARG A 338 11.86 13.12 10.86
CA ARG A 338 13.05 13.59 10.16
C ARG A 338 12.84 15.06 9.82
N GLY A 339 13.14 15.91 10.80
CA GLY A 339 13.22 17.36 10.65
C GLY A 339 14.36 17.78 9.75
#